data_e01e06699361352bbe309362d140f3a8
#
_entry.id   e01e06699361352bbe309362d140f3a8
#
_cell.length_a   1.000
_cell.length_b   1.000
_cell.length_c   1.000
_cell.angle_alpha   90.00
_cell.angle_beta   90.00
_cell.angle_gamma   90.00
#
_symmetry.space_group_name_H-M   'P 1'
#
loop_
_entity.id
_entity.type
_entity.pdbx_description
1 polymer ?
#
loop_
_entity_poly.entity_id
_entity_poly.type
_entity_poly.pdbx_seq_one_letter_code
_entity_poly.pdbx_strand_id
1 'polypeptide(L)'
;MTTNKTTMTTQEVATRFNELAQQEKWFEIQDEFFADNVKSTEPPGSPYFGYAEGKSSVRKKAKEFVKKIRDFHGGYTTLPVIGGNHFAVGRGMEITVEGFGRIKIDQIMLYEVKDGQIVSEQFFY
;
A
#
# COMPACT_ATOMS: atom_id res chain seq x y z
N MET A 1 -26.37 5.60 26.69
CA MET A 1 -25.24 4.67 26.72
C MET A 1 -24.33 4.88 25.53
N THR A 2 -23.08 4.93 25.79
CA THR A 2 -22.11 5.12 24.74
C THR A 2 -21.83 3.78 24.06
N THR A 3 -22.05 3.71 22.78
CA THR A 3 -21.60 2.57 22.01
C THR A 3 -20.09 2.66 21.88
N ASN A 4 -19.38 1.76 22.50
CA ASN A 4 -17.93 1.70 22.35
C ASN A 4 -17.61 1.22 20.95
N LYS A 5 -17.22 2.15 20.12
CA LYS A 5 -16.71 1.82 18.81
C LYS A 5 -15.29 1.30 19.00
N THR A 6 -15.14 -0.01 18.93
CA THR A 6 -13.81 -0.61 19.07
C THR A 6 -12.99 -0.32 17.83
N THR A 7 -11.88 0.36 18.02
CA THR A 7 -10.93 0.61 16.96
C THR A 7 -10.23 -0.71 16.61
N MET A 8 -10.04 -0.97 15.31
CA MET A 8 -9.34 -2.16 14.86
C MET A 8 -7.89 -2.17 15.35
N THR A 9 -7.43 -3.32 15.76
CA THR A 9 -6.03 -3.56 16.12
C THR A 9 -5.16 -3.63 14.86
N THR A 10 -3.85 -3.55 15.04
CA THR A 10 -2.92 -3.75 13.92
C THR A 10 -3.12 -5.11 13.27
N GLN A 11 -3.34 -6.16 14.06
CA GLN A 11 -3.63 -7.50 13.56
C GLN A 11 -4.89 -7.51 12.68
N GLU A 12 -5.94 -6.86 13.13
CA GLU A 12 -7.20 -6.82 12.40
C GLU A 12 -7.06 -6.05 11.08
N VAL A 13 -6.36 -4.92 11.12
CA VAL A 13 -6.07 -4.14 9.91
C VAL A 13 -5.25 -4.98 8.93
N ALA A 14 -4.21 -5.66 9.40
CA ALA A 14 -3.36 -6.50 8.56
C ALA A 14 -4.15 -7.65 7.93
N THR A 15 -5.05 -8.27 8.69
CA THR A 15 -5.90 -9.37 8.19
C THR A 15 -6.83 -8.89 7.07
N ARG A 16 -7.49 -7.76 7.29
CA ARG A 16 -8.38 -7.18 6.27
C ARG A 16 -7.62 -6.67 5.06
N PHE A 17 -6.45 -6.05 5.30
CA PHE A 17 -5.53 -5.65 4.23
C PHE A 17 -5.20 -6.86 3.34
N ASN A 18 -4.85 -7.98 3.95
CA ASN A 18 -4.51 -9.19 3.21
C ASN A 18 -5.67 -9.67 2.32
N GLU A 19 -6.89 -9.67 2.86
CA GLU A 19 -8.07 -10.07 2.09
C GLU A 19 -8.22 -9.23 0.81
N LEU A 20 -8.04 -7.94 0.93
CA LEU A 20 -8.16 -7.02 -0.19
C LEU A 20 -6.95 -7.12 -1.15
N ALA A 21 -5.76 -7.23 -0.60
CA ALA A 21 -4.52 -7.32 -1.39
C ALA A 21 -4.50 -8.58 -2.26
N GLN A 22 -4.97 -9.71 -1.74
CA GLN A 22 -5.05 -10.95 -2.51
C GLN A 22 -6.01 -10.85 -3.70
N GLN A 23 -6.93 -9.90 -3.66
CA GLN A 23 -7.86 -9.62 -4.74
C GLN A 23 -7.40 -8.44 -5.61
N GLU A 24 -6.21 -7.93 -5.39
CA GLU A 24 -5.66 -6.75 -6.09
C GLU A 24 -6.52 -5.50 -5.91
N LYS A 25 -7.18 -5.36 -4.77
CA LYS A 25 -8.09 -4.24 -4.45
C LYS A 25 -7.35 -3.14 -3.68
N TRP A 26 -6.32 -2.59 -4.30
CA TRP A 26 -5.42 -1.62 -3.64
C TRP A 26 -6.12 -0.28 -3.33
N PHE A 27 -7.01 0.17 -4.20
CA PHE A 27 -7.74 1.42 -3.95
C PHE A 27 -8.76 1.25 -2.83
N GLU A 28 -9.36 0.08 -2.69
CA GLU A 28 -10.27 -0.22 -1.58
C GLU A 28 -9.51 -0.23 -0.25
N ILE A 29 -8.25 -0.69 -0.22
CA ILE A 29 -7.39 -0.59 0.96
C ILE A 29 -7.22 0.88 1.36
N GLN A 30 -6.92 1.73 0.40
CA GLN A 30 -6.78 3.17 0.67
C GLN A 30 -8.08 3.77 1.20
N ASP A 31 -9.19 3.43 0.58
CA ASP A 31 -10.51 3.94 0.99
C ASP A 31 -10.85 3.51 2.42
N GLU A 32 -10.56 2.26 2.77
CA GLU A 32 -10.97 1.69 4.05
C GLU A 32 -10.04 2.09 5.19
N PHE A 33 -8.73 2.22 4.95
CA PHE A 33 -7.73 2.31 6.02
C PHE A 33 -6.87 3.57 6.03
N PHE A 34 -6.64 4.22 4.90
CA PHE A 34 -5.68 5.33 4.87
C PHE A 34 -6.22 6.53 5.65
N ALA A 35 -5.41 7.01 6.59
CA ALA A 35 -5.72 8.24 7.33
C ALA A 35 -5.59 9.45 6.39
N ASP A 36 -6.29 10.54 6.73
CA ASP A 36 -6.23 11.76 5.91
C ASP A 36 -4.82 12.31 5.76
N ASN A 37 -3.98 12.10 6.78
CA ASN A 37 -2.59 12.59 6.80
C ASN A 37 -1.56 11.49 6.49
N VAL A 38 -1.95 10.42 5.84
CA VAL A 38 -1.06 9.31 5.50
C VAL A 38 0.17 9.78 4.73
N LYS A 39 1.31 9.17 5.03
CA LYS A 39 2.58 9.43 4.34
C LYS A 39 2.95 8.22 3.50
N SER A 40 3.44 8.47 2.29
CA SER A 40 3.88 7.42 1.38
C SER A 40 5.31 7.72 0.94
N THR A 41 6.25 6.87 1.36
CA THR A 41 7.68 7.08 1.18
C THR A 41 8.26 6.04 0.23
N GLU A 42 8.98 6.50 -0.77
CA GLU A 42 9.68 5.67 -1.76
C GLU A 42 11.17 5.63 -1.45
N PRO A 43 11.92 4.66 -2.00
CA PRO A 43 13.37 4.69 -1.87
C PRO A 43 13.95 5.97 -2.48
N PRO A 44 15.04 6.51 -1.91
CA PRO A 44 15.70 7.68 -2.50
C PRO A 44 16.08 7.41 -3.95
N GLY A 45 15.78 8.36 -4.83
CA GLY A 45 16.11 8.23 -6.25
C GLY A 45 15.25 7.24 -7.03
N SER A 46 14.12 6.82 -6.50
CA SER A 46 13.21 5.94 -7.22
C SER A 46 12.85 6.54 -8.58
N PRO A 47 12.95 5.74 -9.68
CA PRO A 47 12.58 6.24 -11.01
C PRO A 47 11.07 6.24 -11.24
N TYR A 48 10.29 5.65 -10.34
CA TYR A 48 8.86 5.47 -10.56
C TYR A 48 8.00 6.45 -9.79
N PHE A 49 8.37 6.76 -8.53
CA PHE A 49 7.54 7.55 -7.63
C PHE A 49 8.35 8.47 -6.75
N GLY A 50 7.71 9.55 -6.28
CA GLY A 50 8.22 10.40 -5.23
C GLY A 50 7.45 10.26 -3.92
N TYR A 51 7.88 10.98 -2.92
CA TYR A 51 7.18 11.10 -1.64
C TYR A 51 5.81 11.76 -1.85
N ALA A 52 4.81 11.28 -1.14
CA ALA A 52 3.50 11.91 -1.11
C ALA A 52 2.95 11.92 0.30
N GLU A 53 2.22 12.97 0.65
CA GLU A 53 1.61 13.12 1.95
C GLU A 53 0.16 13.56 1.77
N GLY A 54 -0.74 12.94 2.56
CA GLY A 54 -2.17 13.16 2.46
C GLY A 54 -2.85 12.11 1.57
N LYS A 55 -4.03 11.66 2.00
CA LYS A 55 -4.77 10.59 1.32
C LYS A 55 -5.02 10.91 -0.15
N SER A 56 -5.38 12.14 -0.44
CA SER A 56 -5.66 12.61 -1.79
C SER A 56 -4.42 12.54 -2.69
N SER A 57 -3.28 13.02 -2.19
CA SER A 57 -2.00 13.01 -2.93
C SER A 57 -1.49 11.60 -3.14
N VAL A 58 -1.62 10.75 -2.13
CA VAL A 58 -1.20 9.34 -2.22
C VAL A 58 -2.06 8.60 -3.25
N ARG A 59 -3.38 8.85 -3.25
CA ARG A 59 -4.30 8.30 -4.23
C ARG A 59 -3.92 8.74 -5.65
N LYS A 60 -3.63 10.01 -5.81
CA LYS A 60 -3.25 10.58 -7.12
C LYS A 60 -1.98 9.91 -7.65
N LYS A 61 -0.98 9.76 -6.80
CA LYS A 61 0.27 9.09 -7.15
C LYS A 61 0.01 7.68 -7.67
N ALA A 62 -0.79 6.91 -6.95
CA ALA A 62 -1.14 5.54 -7.33
C ALA A 62 -1.92 5.49 -8.65
N LYS A 63 -2.88 6.38 -8.83
CA LYS A 63 -3.67 6.43 -10.08
C LYS A 63 -2.81 6.79 -11.28
N GLU A 64 -1.88 7.71 -11.13
CA GLU A 64 -0.98 8.12 -12.21
C GLU A 64 -0.10 6.96 -12.65
N PHE A 65 0.38 6.15 -11.70
CA PHE A 65 1.16 4.96 -12.03
C PHE A 65 0.30 3.92 -12.76
N VAL A 66 -0.88 3.63 -12.24
CA VAL A 66 -1.79 2.63 -12.85
C VAL A 66 -2.13 3.01 -14.29
N LYS A 67 -2.30 4.30 -14.58
CA LYS A 67 -2.56 4.78 -15.95
C LYS A 67 -1.41 4.47 -16.92
N LYS A 68 -0.20 4.33 -16.43
CA LYS A 68 0.98 4.03 -17.26
C LYS A 68 1.18 2.54 -17.47
N ILE A 69 0.49 1.69 -16.71
CA ILE A 69 0.60 0.24 -16.88
C ILE A 69 -0.15 -0.14 -18.15
N ARG A 70 0.59 -0.70 -19.11
CA ARG A 70 0.04 -1.16 -20.39
C ARG A 70 -0.36 -2.62 -20.34
N ASP A 71 0.31 -3.41 -19.50
CA ASP A 71 0.05 -4.83 -19.36
C ASP A 71 0.50 -5.31 -17.99
N PHE A 72 -0.29 -6.19 -17.39
CA PHE A 72 0.02 -6.80 -16.10
C PHE A 72 0.30 -8.28 -16.36
N HIS A 73 1.56 -8.69 -16.17
CA HIS A 73 2.00 -10.04 -16.48
C HIS A 73 1.85 -11.00 -15.31
N GLY A 74 1.76 -10.49 -14.10
CA GLY A 74 1.58 -11.29 -12.90
C GLY A 74 2.16 -10.61 -11.67
N GLY A 75 1.79 -11.13 -10.50
CA GLY A 75 2.28 -10.62 -9.25
C GLY A 75 1.82 -11.44 -8.06
N TYR A 76 2.34 -11.10 -6.90
CA TYR A 76 1.98 -11.75 -5.65
C TYR A 76 2.09 -10.76 -4.50
N THR A 77 1.37 -11.05 -3.43
CA THR A 77 1.54 -10.38 -2.14
C THR A 77 1.64 -11.46 -1.08
N THR A 78 2.67 -11.39 -0.24
CA THR A 78 2.85 -12.36 0.85
C THR A 78 1.85 -12.08 1.98
N LEU A 79 1.68 -13.06 2.86
CA LEU A 79 0.95 -12.84 4.10
C LEU A 79 1.68 -11.79 4.94
N PRO A 80 0.93 -10.97 5.70
CA PRO A 80 1.55 -9.95 6.53
C PRO A 80 2.38 -10.54 7.67
N VAL A 81 3.48 -9.87 7.97
CA VAL A 81 4.26 -10.09 9.20
C VAL A 81 4.00 -8.90 10.10
N ILE A 82 3.57 -9.15 11.33
CA ILE A 82 3.11 -8.11 12.25
C ILE A 82 4.08 -7.95 13.40
N GLY A 83 4.43 -6.70 13.70
CA GLY A 83 5.25 -6.34 14.85
C GLY A 83 4.80 -5.01 15.44
N GLY A 84 4.34 -5.02 16.69
CA GLY A 84 3.86 -3.81 17.35
C GLY A 84 2.71 -3.16 16.59
N ASN A 85 2.89 -1.90 16.22
CA ASN A 85 1.92 -1.15 15.44
C ASN A 85 2.25 -1.11 13.93
N HIS A 86 3.07 -2.06 13.47
CA HIS A 86 3.46 -2.17 12.07
C HIS A 86 3.13 -3.54 11.50
N PHE A 87 2.93 -3.60 10.21
CA PHE A 87 2.96 -4.86 9.48
C PHE A 87 3.65 -4.65 8.13
N ALA A 88 4.23 -5.72 7.61
CA ALA A 88 4.94 -5.69 6.34
C ALA A 88 4.48 -6.83 5.45
N VAL A 89 4.47 -6.57 4.15
CA VAL A 89 4.21 -7.58 3.12
C VAL A 89 5.30 -7.50 2.06
N GLY A 90 5.62 -8.63 1.47
CA GLY A 90 6.39 -8.68 0.22
C GLY A 90 5.42 -8.58 -0.95
N ARG A 91 5.75 -7.78 -1.95
CA ARG A 91 4.96 -7.70 -3.17
C ARG A 91 5.87 -7.74 -4.39
N GLY A 92 5.61 -8.70 -5.24
CA GLY A 92 6.24 -8.76 -6.55
C GLY A 92 5.21 -8.50 -7.64
N MET A 93 5.61 -7.80 -8.69
CA MET A 93 4.80 -7.67 -9.88
C MET A 93 5.68 -7.52 -11.11
N GLU A 94 5.20 -8.07 -12.20
CA GLU A 94 5.82 -7.92 -13.50
C GLU A 94 4.82 -7.23 -14.42
N ILE A 95 5.20 -6.07 -14.93
CA ILE A 95 4.31 -5.17 -15.67
C ILE A 95 5.05 -4.54 -16.84
N THR A 96 4.29 -4.11 -17.84
CA THR A 96 4.80 -3.25 -18.91
C THR A 96 4.31 -1.84 -18.64
N VAL A 97 5.24 -0.90 -18.52
CA VAL A 97 4.95 0.48 -18.13
C VAL A 97 5.38 1.43 -19.22
N GLU A 98 4.53 2.38 -19.54
CA GLU A 98 4.85 3.43 -20.51
C GLU A 98 6.13 4.16 -20.10
N GLY A 99 7.08 4.26 -21.03
CA GLY A 99 8.37 4.92 -20.79
C GLY A 99 9.45 4.03 -20.19
N PHE A 100 9.09 2.84 -19.66
CA PHE A 100 10.04 1.93 -19.02
C PHE A 100 10.11 0.56 -19.68
N GLY A 101 9.04 0.16 -20.41
CA GLY A 101 8.95 -1.17 -20.98
C GLY A 101 8.54 -2.20 -19.93
N ARG A 102 8.92 -3.44 -20.12
CA ARG A 102 8.61 -4.54 -19.19
C ARG A 102 9.59 -4.51 -18.02
N ILE A 103 9.04 -4.39 -16.82
CA ILE A 103 9.82 -4.30 -15.59
C ILE A 103 9.30 -5.30 -14.56
N LYS A 104 10.18 -5.68 -13.65
CA LYS A 104 9.85 -6.51 -12.51
C LYS A 104 10.19 -5.74 -11.24
N ILE A 105 9.21 -5.61 -10.37
CA ILE A 105 9.39 -4.93 -9.09
C ILE A 105 9.18 -5.97 -8.00
N ASP A 106 10.21 -6.19 -7.17
CA ASP A 106 10.12 -6.99 -5.96
C ASP A 106 10.37 -6.04 -4.80
N GLN A 107 9.39 -5.89 -3.92
CA GLN A 107 9.47 -4.87 -2.88
C GLN A 107 8.95 -5.38 -1.54
N ILE A 108 9.38 -4.71 -0.49
CA ILE A 108 8.79 -4.82 0.84
C ILE A 108 7.97 -3.56 1.06
N MET A 109 6.73 -3.72 1.51
CA MET A 109 5.86 -2.61 1.86
C MET A 109 5.61 -2.65 3.36
N LEU A 110 6.03 -1.59 4.05
CA LEU A 110 5.90 -1.45 5.50
C LEU A 110 4.79 -0.45 5.82
N TYR A 111 3.85 -0.87 6.64
CA TYR A 111 2.70 -0.05 7.04
C TYR A 111 2.71 0.20 8.53
N GLU A 112 2.45 1.45 8.91
CA GLU A 112 2.24 1.83 10.30
C GLU A 112 0.76 2.04 10.56
N VAL A 113 0.26 1.45 11.65
CA VAL A 113 -1.16 1.53 12.03
C VAL A 113 -1.29 2.36 13.30
N LYS A 114 -2.23 3.30 13.31
CA LYS A 114 -2.59 4.08 14.47
C LYS A 114 -4.10 4.24 14.52
N ASP A 115 -4.70 3.87 15.65
CA ASP A 115 -6.14 3.98 15.85
C ASP A 115 -6.95 3.32 14.70
N GLY A 116 -6.50 2.14 14.27
CA GLY A 116 -7.19 1.37 13.23
C GLY A 116 -7.00 1.90 11.81
N GLN A 117 -6.17 2.91 11.63
CA GLN A 117 -5.90 3.49 10.32
C GLN A 117 -4.44 3.33 9.93
N ILE A 118 -4.17 3.28 8.64
CA ILE A 118 -2.82 3.28 8.12
C ILE A 118 -2.37 4.74 8.01
N VAL A 119 -1.33 5.10 8.76
CA VAL A 119 -0.79 6.46 8.79
C VAL A 119 0.49 6.62 8.00
N SER A 120 1.12 5.50 7.61
CA SER A 120 2.36 5.51 6.82
C SER A 120 2.48 4.23 6.02
N GLU A 121 2.92 4.38 4.78
CA GLU A 121 3.40 3.27 3.95
C GLU A 121 4.79 3.62 3.48
N GLN A 122 5.70 2.64 3.53
CA GLN A 122 7.07 2.82 3.08
C GLN A 122 7.48 1.64 2.22
N PHE A 123 8.08 1.94 1.08
CA PHE A 123 8.46 0.94 0.09
C PHE A 123 9.97 0.76 0.05
N PHE A 124 10.40 -0.50 -0.09
CA PHE A 124 11.80 -0.89 -0.19
C PHE A 124 11.97 -1.76 -1.45
N TYR A 125 12.62 -1.21 -2.44
CA TYR A 125 12.95 -1.93 -3.67
C TYR A 125 14.19 -1.39 -4.35
#